data_6e0791388401974e8986c9a3b5e77655
#
_entry.id   6e0791388401974e8986c9a3b5e77655
#
_cell.length_a   1.000
_cell.length_b   1.000
_cell.length_c   1.000
_cell.angle_alpha   90.00
_cell.angle_beta   90.00
_cell.angle_gamma   90.00
#
_symmetry.space_group_name_H-M   'P 1'
#
loop_
_entity.id
_entity.type
_entity.pdbx_description
1 polymer ?
#
loop_
_entity_poly.entity_id
_entity_poly.type
_entity_poly.pdbx_seq_one_letter_code
_entity_poly.pdbx_strand_id
1 'polypeptide(L)'
;MAIKRYKPTSSARRFMTVSAFDEITAKKPEKSLLEDQRKSGGRNAQGKITVRHIGGGNRRKYRIIDFKRMKDGIPATVKSIEYDPNRSANIALLYYADGAKAYILAPVGLKVGDKVMSGPTADIKAGNALALKDIPVGTMVHNIEMQPGKGGQIARAAGMSAQIMARDEKYVTLKMPSGEMRYILATCKATIGQVGNLEHEIIRIGKAGKTRHFGVRPSVRGVVMNPCDHPHGGGEGKSPVGMPGPVTPWGKPALGYKTRKHKKASNKLIITRIN
;
A
#
# COMPACT_ATOMS: atom_id res chain seq x y z
N MET A 1 -11.25 12.31 -16.97
CA MET A 1 -10.35 12.59 -15.84
C MET A 1 -10.92 11.92 -14.61
N ALA A 2 -10.19 11.04 -13.97
CA ALA A 2 -10.67 10.33 -12.78
C ALA A 2 -10.73 11.19 -11.49
N ILE A 3 -10.44 12.50 -11.58
CA ILE A 3 -10.45 13.42 -10.44
C ILE A 3 -11.51 14.51 -10.61
N LYS A 4 -12.42 14.60 -9.63
CA LYS A 4 -13.42 15.64 -9.52
C LYS A 4 -12.93 16.78 -8.61
N ARG A 5 -12.96 18.02 -9.12
CA ARG A 5 -12.69 19.24 -8.35
C ARG A 5 -13.99 19.82 -7.81
N TYR A 6 -13.92 20.44 -6.64
CA TYR A 6 -15.05 21.18 -6.06
C TYR A 6 -14.99 22.67 -6.43
N LYS A 7 -16.17 23.33 -6.45
CA LYS A 7 -16.25 24.80 -6.57
C LYS A 7 -15.63 25.45 -5.32
N PRO A 8 -14.92 26.57 -5.44
CA PRO A 8 -14.21 27.22 -4.34
C PRO A 8 -15.16 28.01 -3.43
N THR A 9 -16.16 27.35 -2.84
CA THR A 9 -17.18 27.99 -1.98
C THR A 9 -16.70 28.24 -0.55
N SER A 10 -15.58 27.63 -0.15
CA SER A 10 -14.95 27.84 1.18
C SER A 10 -13.45 27.58 1.09
N SER A 11 -12.68 28.00 2.08
CA SER A 11 -11.22 27.77 2.15
C SER A 11 -10.85 26.29 1.99
N ALA A 12 -11.59 25.40 2.65
CA ALA A 12 -11.37 23.96 2.56
C ALA A 12 -11.70 23.39 1.16
N ARG A 13 -12.80 23.87 0.53
CA ARG A 13 -13.23 23.38 -0.78
C ARG A 13 -12.37 23.87 -1.94
N ARG A 14 -11.71 25.01 -1.78
CA ARG A 14 -10.86 25.62 -2.83
C ARG A 14 -9.86 24.64 -3.42
N PHE A 15 -9.23 23.82 -2.59
CA PHE A 15 -8.18 22.88 -3.00
C PHE A 15 -8.60 21.42 -2.91
N MET A 16 -9.83 21.13 -2.48
CA MET A 16 -10.31 19.77 -2.29
C MET A 16 -10.57 19.09 -3.62
N THR A 17 -10.08 17.86 -3.74
CA THR A 17 -10.40 16.97 -4.87
C THR A 17 -10.83 15.60 -4.35
N VAL A 18 -11.53 14.84 -5.18
CA VAL A 18 -11.94 13.46 -4.89
C VAL A 18 -11.82 12.64 -6.16
N SER A 19 -11.67 11.33 -6.02
CA SER A 19 -11.78 10.41 -7.15
C SER A 19 -13.18 10.50 -7.78
N ALA A 20 -13.27 10.44 -9.09
CA ALA A 20 -14.53 10.33 -9.81
C ALA A 20 -15.11 8.91 -9.76
N PHE A 21 -14.29 7.91 -9.39
CA PHE A 21 -14.64 6.50 -9.33
C PHE A 21 -15.06 5.88 -10.67
N ASP A 22 -14.53 6.39 -11.78
CA ASP A 22 -14.89 5.97 -13.14
C ASP A 22 -14.58 4.48 -13.40
N GLU A 23 -13.53 3.94 -12.75
CA GLU A 23 -13.14 2.53 -12.88
C GLU A 23 -14.03 1.57 -12.09
N ILE A 24 -14.84 2.08 -11.15
CA ILE A 24 -15.60 1.25 -10.23
C ILE A 24 -16.92 0.84 -10.85
N THR A 25 -17.13 -0.47 -10.97
CA THR A 25 -18.32 -1.04 -11.62
C THR A 25 -19.38 -1.50 -10.61
N ALA A 26 -19.00 -1.82 -9.37
CA ALA A 26 -19.94 -2.26 -8.33
C ALA A 26 -19.80 -1.43 -7.05
N LYS A 27 -20.95 -1.04 -6.47
CA LYS A 27 -21.02 -0.24 -5.23
C LYS A 27 -21.04 -1.09 -3.97
N LYS A 28 -21.49 -2.35 -4.05
CA LYS A 28 -21.61 -3.24 -2.89
C LYS A 28 -20.57 -4.35 -2.98
N PRO A 29 -19.84 -4.62 -1.90
CA PRO A 29 -18.88 -5.72 -1.87
C PRO A 29 -19.57 -7.09 -1.73
N GLU A 30 -18.86 -8.15 -2.13
CA GLU A 30 -19.27 -9.54 -1.92
C GLU A 30 -19.26 -9.87 -0.42
N LYS A 31 -20.42 -10.28 0.11
CA LYS A 31 -20.61 -10.48 1.55
C LYS A 31 -19.76 -11.61 2.13
N SER A 32 -19.56 -12.69 1.38
CA SER A 32 -18.78 -13.86 1.80
C SER A 32 -17.29 -13.57 2.00
N LEU A 33 -16.78 -12.47 1.40
CA LEU A 33 -15.40 -12.06 1.48
C LEU A 33 -15.18 -10.85 2.41
N LEU A 34 -16.11 -10.61 3.34
CA LEU A 34 -16.02 -9.51 4.30
C LEU A 34 -15.80 -10.02 5.72
N GLU A 35 -14.86 -9.38 6.41
CA GLU A 35 -14.63 -9.57 7.85
C GLU A 35 -14.80 -8.26 8.62
N ASP A 36 -15.24 -8.38 9.88
CA ASP A 36 -15.32 -7.22 10.77
C ASP A 36 -13.93 -6.82 11.26
N GLN A 37 -13.58 -5.57 11.03
CA GLN A 37 -12.29 -5.02 11.45
C GLN A 37 -12.44 -4.31 12.80
N ARG A 38 -11.88 -4.89 13.86
CA ARG A 38 -11.74 -4.24 15.17
C ARG A 38 -10.67 -3.15 15.12
N LYS A 39 -10.94 -2.03 15.77
CA LYS A 39 -10.00 -0.90 15.85
C LYS A 39 -9.24 -0.95 17.16
N SER A 40 -7.92 -1.12 17.09
CA SER A 40 -7.04 -1.10 18.27
C SER A 40 -6.73 0.31 18.78
N GLY A 41 -6.92 1.35 17.95
CA GLY A 41 -6.51 2.71 18.28
C GLY A 41 -5.01 2.89 18.50
N GLY A 42 -4.19 2.08 17.82
CA GLY A 42 -2.72 2.08 17.98
C GLY A 42 -2.22 1.42 19.27
N ARG A 43 -3.06 0.66 19.96
CA ARG A 43 -2.71 -0.04 21.20
C ARG A 43 -2.26 -1.46 20.92
N ASN A 44 -1.30 -1.94 21.73
CA ASN A 44 -0.84 -3.33 21.72
C ASN A 44 -1.76 -4.25 22.55
N ALA A 45 -1.40 -5.53 22.69
CA ALA A 45 -2.13 -6.51 23.49
C ALA A 45 -2.24 -6.13 24.99
N GLN A 46 -1.31 -5.33 25.51
CA GLN A 46 -1.30 -4.83 26.88
C GLN A 46 -2.08 -3.52 27.06
N GLY A 47 -2.75 -3.02 26.01
CA GLY A 47 -3.50 -1.76 26.04
C GLY A 47 -2.64 -0.49 25.96
N LYS A 48 -1.31 -0.59 25.86
CA LYS A 48 -0.41 0.56 25.74
C LYS A 48 -0.34 1.07 24.31
N ILE A 49 -0.32 2.39 24.14
CA ILE A 49 -0.18 3.02 22.81
C ILE A 49 1.24 2.82 22.30
N THR A 50 1.40 2.01 21.26
CA THR A 50 2.66 1.76 20.55
C THR A 50 2.76 2.51 19.23
N VAL A 51 1.63 2.84 18.63
CA VAL A 51 1.53 3.67 17.42
C VAL A 51 0.67 4.88 17.72
N ARG A 52 1.30 6.06 17.77
CA ARG A 52 0.60 7.33 18.07
C ARG A 52 -0.24 7.80 16.88
N HIS A 53 -1.17 8.69 17.16
CA HIS A 53 -2.01 9.40 16.18
C HIS A 53 -2.93 8.49 15.34
N ILE A 54 -3.28 7.31 15.87
CA ILE A 54 -4.27 6.41 15.27
C ILE A 54 -5.48 6.33 16.20
N GLY A 55 -6.68 6.40 15.63
CA GLY A 55 -7.93 6.23 16.35
C GLY A 55 -9.12 6.95 15.72
N GLY A 56 -10.31 6.56 16.12
CA GLY A 56 -11.56 7.04 15.52
C GLY A 56 -11.74 6.55 14.08
N GLY A 57 -12.23 7.46 13.23
CA GLY A 57 -12.48 7.17 11.80
C GLY A 57 -13.77 6.39 11.55
N ASN A 58 -14.15 6.29 10.28
CA ASN A 58 -15.33 5.57 9.84
C ASN A 58 -15.26 4.08 10.15
N ARG A 59 -16.41 3.46 10.43
CA ARG A 59 -16.52 2.00 10.53
C ARG A 59 -16.25 1.38 9.15
N ARG A 60 -15.39 0.37 9.10
CA ARG A 60 -14.98 -0.31 7.86
C ARG A 60 -15.07 -1.82 8.08
N LYS A 61 -15.40 -2.55 7.01
CA LYS A 61 -15.20 -4.00 6.93
C LYS A 61 -13.94 -4.29 6.15
N TYR A 62 -13.19 -5.30 6.54
CA TYR A 62 -12.03 -5.77 5.80
C TYR A 62 -12.51 -6.64 4.63
N ARG A 63 -11.84 -6.49 3.45
CA ARG A 63 -12.03 -7.38 2.30
C ARG A 63 -10.89 -8.39 2.31
N ILE A 64 -11.24 -9.65 2.28
CA ILE A 64 -10.26 -10.74 2.19
C ILE A 64 -9.69 -10.74 0.79
N ILE A 65 -8.42 -10.37 0.67
CA ILE A 65 -7.72 -10.33 -0.62
C ILE A 65 -6.84 -11.57 -0.75
N ASP A 66 -6.90 -12.22 -1.90
CA ASP A 66 -6.00 -13.31 -2.25
C ASP A 66 -4.61 -12.78 -2.67
N PHE A 67 -3.75 -12.55 -1.68
CA PHE A 67 -2.36 -12.18 -1.94
C PHE A 67 -1.48 -13.37 -2.34
N LYS A 68 -1.93 -14.59 -2.12
CA LYS A 68 -1.14 -15.80 -2.38
C LYS A 68 -1.31 -16.33 -3.79
N ARG A 69 -2.48 -16.13 -4.39
CA ARG A 69 -2.81 -16.62 -5.74
C ARG A 69 -2.47 -18.12 -5.92
N MET A 70 -2.96 -18.95 -4.97
CA MET A 70 -2.59 -20.37 -4.91
C MET A 70 -3.35 -21.27 -5.89
N LYS A 71 -4.43 -20.79 -6.51
CA LYS A 71 -5.20 -21.55 -7.50
C LYS A 71 -4.51 -21.52 -8.86
N ASP A 72 -3.49 -22.38 -9.02
CA ASP A 72 -2.74 -22.49 -10.25
C ASP A 72 -3.54 -23.27 -11.33
N GLY A 73 -3.47 -22.84 -12.59
CA GLY A 73 -4.11 -23.50 -13.73
C GLY A 73 -5.63 -23.29 -13.85
N ILE A 74 -6.29 -22.70 -12.86
CA ILE A 74 -7.73 -22.46 -12.89
C ILE A 74 -8.01 -21.03 -13.38
N PRO A 75 -8.68 -20.86 -14.53
CA PRO A 75 -9.03 -19.52 -15.02
C PRO A 75 -10.12 -18.88 -14.16
N ALA A 76 -10.01 -17.59 -13.94
CA ALA A 76 -11.00 -16.78 -13.26
C ALA A 76 -11.42 -15.62 -14.16
N THR A 77 -12.70 -15.25 -14.12
CA THR A 77 -13.24 -14.10 -14.83
C THR A 77 -13.44 -12.93 -13.88
N VAL A 78 -13.03 -11.73 -14.30
CA VAL A 78 -13.25 -10.49 -13.55
C VAL A 78 -14.74 -10.14 -13.62
N LYS A 79 -15.42 -10.16 -12.47
CA LYS A 79 -16.85 -9.86 -12.37
C LYS A 79 -17.12 -8.39 -12.12
N SER A 80 -16.32 -7.76 -11.26
CA SER A 80 -16.47 -6.35 -10.91
C SER A 80 -15.14 -5.75 -10.46
N ILE A 81 -15.02 -4.42 -10.58
CA ILE A 81 -13.97 -3.61 -9.95
C ILE A 81 -14.64 -2.81 -8.83
N GLU A 82 -14.05 -2.83 -7.64
CA GLU A 82 -14.67 -2.31 -6.42
C GLU A 82 -13.71 -1.41 -5.62
N TYR A 83 -14.31 -0.48 -4.88
CA TYR A 83 -13.60 0.36 -3.93
C TYR A 83 -13.34 -0.39 -2.62
N ASP A 84 -12.11 -0.34 -2.12
CA ASP A 84 -11.75 -0.83 -0.79
C ASP A 84 -11.34 0.34 0.13
N PRO A 85 -12.05 0.59 1.25
CA PRO A 85 -11.70 1.67 2.18
C PRO A 85 -10.44 1.39 3.01
N ASN A 86 -9.87 0.19 2.94
CA ASN A 86 -8.70 -0.22 3.73
C ASN A 86 -7.37 -0.07 2.97
N ARG A 87 -7.44 0.24 1.68
CA ARG A 87 -6.25 0.41 0.84
C ARG A 87 -6.45 1.52 -0.19
N SER A 88 -5.35 1.99 -0.76
CA SER A 88 -5.38 3.00 -1.83
C SER A 88 -5.75 2.41 -3.19
N ALA A 89 -5.44 1.13 -3.44
CA ALA A 89 -5.73 0.43 -4.69
C ALA A 89 -7.20 -0.01 -4.76
N ASN A 90 -7.80 0.01 -5.95
CA ASN A 90 -9.04 -0.68 -6.24
C ASN A 90 -8.83 -2.20 -6.23
N ILE A 91 -9.88 -2.97 -6.00
CA ILE A 91 -9.87 -4.43 -5.99
C ILE A 91 -10.78 -4.97 -7.09
N ALA A 92 -10.43 -6.15 -7.62
CA ALA A 92 -11.24 -6.85 -8.61
C ALA A 92 -11.79 -8.13 -8.00
N LEU A 93 -13.10 -8.35 -8.15
CA LEU A 93 -13.77 -9.59 -7.77
C LEU A 93 -13.61 -10.60 -8.91
N LEU A 94 -13.05 -11.75 -8.58
CA LEU A 94 -12.86 -12.87 -9.48
C LEU A 94 -13.87 -13.98 -9.19
N TYR A 95 -14.39 -14.57 -10.26
CA TYR A 95 -15.14 -15.81 -10.24
C TYR A 95 -14.32 -16.87 -10.96
N TYR A 96 -13.86 -17.86 -10.22
CA TYR A 96 -13.13 -19.01 -10.76
C TYR A 96 -14.08 -20.00 -11.43
N ALA A 97 -13.54 -20.79 -12.38
CA ALA A 97 -14.31 -21.83 -13.07
C ALA A 97 -14.85 -22.91 -12.13
N ASP A 98 -14.22 -23.10 -10.96
CA ASP A 98 -14.65 -24.01 -9.89
C ASP A 98 -15.73 -23.42 -8.94
N GLY A 99 -16.27 -22.23 -9.27
CA GLY A 99 -17.29 -21.55 -8.46
C GLY A 99 -16.76 -20.74 -7.30
N ALA A 100 -15.45 -20.80 -6.98
CA ALA A 100 -14.90 -19.99 -5.89
C ALA A 100 -14.81 -18.51 -6.27
N LYS A 101 -14.95 -17.65 -5.26
CA LYS A 101 -14.82 -16.20 -5.40
C LYS A 101 -13.58 -15.72 -4.66
N ALA A 102 -12.88 -14.75 -5.20
CA ALA A 102 -11.75 -14.10 -4.52
C ALA A 102 -11.60 -12.64 -4.95
N TYR A 103 -11.03 -11.82 -4.08
CA TYR A 103 -10.58 -10.49 -4.45
C TYR A 103 -9.09 -10.48 -4.76
N ILE A 104 -8.72 -9.73 -5.79
CA ILE A 104 -7.32 -9.38 -6.10
C ILE A 104 -7.15 -7.87 -6.16
N LEU A 105 -5.90 -7.39 -6.14
CA LEU A 105 -5.62 -6.00 -6.50
C LEU A 105 -5.91 -5.80 -7.98
N ALA A 106 -6.63 -4.73 -8.33
CA ALA A 106 -6.92 -4.41 -9.72
C ALA A 106 -5.69 -3.74 -10.37
N PRO A 107 -5.03 -4.36 -11.35
CA PRO A 107 -3.99 -3.70 -12.14
C PRO A 107 -4.56 -2.70 -13.12
N VAL A 108 -3.71 -1.81 -13.62
CA VAL A 108 -4.05 -0.88 -14.70
C VAL A 108 -4.49 -1.64 -15.93
N GLY A 109 -5.60 -1.19 -16.54
CA GLY A 109 -6.11 -1.74 -17.78
C GLY A 109 -7.00 -2.98 -17.64
N LEU A 110 -7.13 -3.55 -16.44
CA LEU A 110 -8.03 -4.68 -16.18
C LEU A 110 -9.50 -4.24 -16.33
N LYS A 111 -10.28 -5.02 -17.07
CA LYS A 111 -11.70 -4.75 -17.33
C LYS A 111 -12.58 -5.90 -16.83
N VAL A 112 -13.86 -5.59 -16.66
CA VAL A 112 -14.88 -6.61 -16.38
C VAL A 112 -15.01 -7.54 -17.59
N GLY A 113 -15.02 -8.85 -17.36
CA GLY A 113 -15.03 -9.88 -18.39
C GLY A 113 -13.64 -10.44 -18.73
N ASP A 114 -12.55 -9.77 -18.35
CA ASP A 114 -11.20 -10.27 -18.59
C ASP A 114 -10.98 -11.59 -17.83
N LYS A 115 -10.21 -12.48 -18.44
CA LYS A 115 -9.77 -13.72 -17.81
C LYS A 115 -8.40 -13.57 -17.19
N VAL A 116 -8.25 -13.98 -15.95
CA VAL A 116 -6.97 -13.99 -15.21
C VAL A 116 -6.67 -15.39 -14.70
N MET A 117 -5.42 -15.77 -14.70
CA MET A 117 -4.95 -17.08 -14.29
C MET A 117 -3.68 -16.96 -13.45
N SER A 118 -3.42 -17.99 -12.64
CA SER A 118 -2.18 -18.13 -11.88
C SER A 118 -1.45 -19.42 -12.28
N GLY A 119 -0.14 -19.46 -12.09
CA GLY A 119 0.67 -20.65 -12.33
C GLY A 119 1.58 -20.53 -13.55
N PRO A 120 2.42 -21.55 -13.80
CA PRO A 120 3.47 -21.51 -14.81
C PRO A 120 2.94 -21.43 -16.25
N THR A 121 1.70 -21.88 -16.48
CA THR A 121 1.05 -21.85 -17.81
C THR A 121 0.30 -20.55 -18.10
N ALA A 122 0.32 -19.58 -17.17
CA ALA A 122 -0.38 -18.32 -17.36
C ALA A 122 0.35 -17.43 -18.36
N ASP A 123 -0.38 -16.78 -19.26
CA ASP A 123 0.15 -15.79 -20.20
C ASP A 123 0.74 -14.56 -19.47
N ILE A 124 1.64 -13.85 -20.16
CA ILE A 124 2.21 -12.57 -19.68
C ILE A 124 1.20 -11.44 -19.92
N LYS A 125 0.10 -11.46 -19.16
CA LYS A 125 -0.97 -10.47 -19.21
C LYS A 125 -1.20 -9.82 -17.84
N ALA A 126 -1.61 -8.56 -17.82
CA ALA A 126 -1.89 -7.84 -16.57
C ALA A 126 -2.94 -8.59 -15.72
N GLY A 127 -2.64 -8.81 -14.44
CA GLY A 127 -3.49 -9.55 -13.52
C GLY A 127 -3.13 -11.04 -13.35
N ASN A 128 -2.38 -11.63 -14.26
CA ASN A 128 -1.89 -12.99 -14.12
C ASN A 128 -0.75 -13.05 -13.10
N ALA A 129 -0.68 -14.16 -12.36
CA ALA A 129 0.34 -14.38 -11.33
C ALA A 129 1.21 -15.58 -11.67
N LEU A 130 2.53 -15.35 -11.72
CA LEU A 130 3.54 -16.34 -12.05
C LEU A 130 4.68 -16.31 -11.04
N ALA A 131 5.52 -17.37 -11.05
CA ALA A 131 6.80 -17.31 -10.36
C ALA A 131 7.73 -16.32 -11.10
N LEU A 132 8.56 -15.61 -10.37
CA LEU A 132 9.46 -14.59 -10.93
C LEU A 132 10.41 -15.16 -11.99
N LYS A 133 10.79 -16.45 -11.87
CA LYS A 133 11.60 -17.17 -12.87
C LYS A 133 10.93 -17.26 -14.24
N ASP A 134 9.59 -17.27 -14.28
CA ASP A 134 8.81 -17.49 -15.51
C ASP A 134 8.42 -16.16 -16.19
N ILE A 135 8.74 -15.03 -15.57
CA ILE A 135 8.41 -13.69 -16.09
C ILE A 135 9.61 -13.09 -16.83
N PRO A 136 9.44 -12.52 -18.04
CA PRO A 136 10.51 -11.91 -18.81
C PRO A 136 11.13 -10.69 -18.10
N VAL A 137 12.44 -10.47 -18.35
CA VAL A 137 13.15 -9.26 -17.92
C VAL A 137 12.51 -8.03 -18.56
N GLY A 138 12.50 -6.90 -17.82
CA GLY A 138 11.86 -5.65 -18.24
C GLY A 138 10.39 -5.53 -17.84
N THR A 139 9.72 -6.64 -17.50
CA THR A 139 8.29 -6.64 -17.15
C THR A 139 8.04 -5.93 -15.82
N MET A 140 6.95 -5.14 -15.78
CA MET A 140 6.46 -4.53 -14.55
C MET A 140 5.59 -5.52 -13.79
N VAL A 141 5.83 -5.64 -12.48
CA VAL A 141 5.13 -6.58 -11.60
C VAL A 141 4.70 -5.89 -10.30
N HIS A 142 3.65 -6.41 -9.69
CA HIS A 142 3.15 -5.96 -8.39
C HIS A 142 2.78 -7.18 -7.51
N ASN A 143 2.33 -6.94 -6.28
CA ASN A 143 1.95 -8.00 -5.34
C ASN A 143 3.02 -9.09 -5.20
N ILE A 144 4.27 -8.67 -4.98
CA ILE A 144 5.46 -9.53 -5.02
C ILE A 144 5.66 -10.19 -3.67
N GLU A 145 5.92 -11.49 -3.67
CA GLU A 145 6.30 -12.24 -2.47
C GLU A 145 7.75 -11.95 -2.05
N MET A 146 7.99 -11.99 -0.75
CA MET A 146 9.33 -11.95 -0.15
C MET A 146 9.88 -13.34 0.17
N GLN A 147 8.97 -14.28 0.40
CA GLN A 147 9.23 -15.69 0.67
C GLN A 147 8.18 -16.51 -0.06
N PRO A 148 8.55 -17.63 -0.68
CA PRO A 148 7.61 -18.46 -1.43
C PRO A 148 6.42 -18.90 -0.56
N GLY A 149 5.20 -18.77 -1.11
CA GLY A 149 3.95 -19.19 -0.46
C GLY A 149 3.45 -18.30 0.68
N LYS A 150 4.18 -17.24 1.06
CA LYS A 150 3.76 -16.31 2.11
C LYS A 150 2.69 -15.32 1.65
N GLY A 151 2.58 -15.13 0.36
CA GLY A 151 1.72 -14.13 -0.28
C GLY A 151 2.44 -12.81 -0.53
N GLY A 152 1.93 -12.04 -1.48
CA GLY A 152 2.51 -10.77 -1.90
C GLY A 152 2.59 -9.74 -0.78
N GLN A 153 3.72 -9.09 -0.65
CA GLN A 153 4.01 -8.10 0.40
C GLN A 153 4.46 -6.76 -0.16
N ILE A 154 5.06 -6.75 -1.35
CA ILE A 154 5.67 -5.57 -1.98
C ILE A 154 4.81 -5.09 -3.14
N ALA A 155 4.85 -3.78 -3.41
CA ALA A 155 4.16 -3.11 -4.51
C ALA A 155 2.65 -3.41 -4.54
N ARG A 156 1.93 -3.08 -3.44
CA ARG A 156 0.48 -3.30 -3.29
C ARG A 156 -0.34 -2.02 -3.22
N ALA A 157 0.29 -0.87 -3.08
CA ALA A 157 -0.41 0.41 -3.05
C ALA A 157 -0.76 0.88 -4.47
N ALA A 158 -1.72 1.80 -4.59
CA ALA A 158 -2.12 2.40 -5.86
C ALA A 158 -0.92 2.95 -6.63
N GLY A 159 -0.87 2.68 -7.94
CA GLY A 159 0.20 3.14 -8.81
C GLY A 159 1.56 2.48 -8.60
N MET A 160 1.71 1.55 -7.66
CA MET A 160 2.99 0.91 -7.39
C MET A 160 3.25 -0.27 -8.32
N SER A 161 4.50 -0.42 -8.72
CA SER A 161 5.05 -1.56 -9.47
C SER A 161 6.54 -1.68 -9.19
N ALA A 162 7.09 -2.86 -9.41
CA ALA A 162 8.53 -3.10 -9.47
C ALA A 162 8.88 -3.63 -10.85
N GLN A 163 10.10 -3.39 -11.32
CA GLN A 163 10.57 -3.87 -12.61
C GLN A 163 11.57 -5.00 -12.43
N ILE A 164 11.45 -6.04 -13.24
CA ILE A 164 12.42 -7.12 -13.32
C ILE A 164 13.61 -6.63 -14.13
N MET A 165 14.80 -6.57 -13.51
CA MET A 165 16.02 -6.07 -14.14
C MET A 165 16.92 -7.19 -14.67
N ALA A 166 17.06 -8.27 -13.91
CA ALA A 166 17.84 -9.45 -14.29
C ALA A 166 17.26 -10.70 -13.65
N ARG A 167 17.58 -11.84 -14.20
CA ARG A 167 17.10 -13.15 -13.75
C ARG A 167 18.23 -14.16 -13.74
N ASP A 168 18.52 -14.70 -12.58
CA ASP A 168 19.45 -15.80 -12.35
C ASP A 168 18.64 -17.05 -11.94
N GLU A 169 19.30 -18.20 -11.85
CA GLU A 169 18.64 -19.46 -11.44
C GLU A 169 17.97 -19.39 -10.08
N LYS A 170 18.65 -18.80 -9.08
CA LYS A 170 18.20 -18.75 -7.69
C LYS A 170 17.50 -17.44 -7.33
N TYR A 171 17.93 -16.33 -7.92
CA TYR A 171 17.45 -14.99 -7.58
C TYR A 171 17.04 -14.20 -8.82
N VAL A 172 16.09 -13.31 -8.61
CA VAL A 172 15.68 -12.31 -9.59
C VAL A 172 15.97 -10.92 -9.00
N THR A 173 16.61 -10.06 -9.78
CA THR A 173 16.89 -8.68 -9.41
C THR A 173 15.69 -7.81 -9.74
N LEU A 174 15.11 -7.17 -8.72
CA LEU A 174 13.99 -6.26 -8.87
C LEU A 174 14.40 -4.82 -8.52
N LYS A 175 13.99 -3.88 -9.38
CA LYS A 175 13.98 -2.45 -9.07
C LYS A 175 12.66 -2.12 -8.40
N MET A 176 12.71 -1.77 -7.11
CA MET A 176 11.55 -1.47 -6.27
C MET A 176 10.98 -0.07 -6.56
N PRO A 177 9.73 0.22 -6.15
CA PRO A 177 9.15 1.56 -6.27
C PRO A 177 9.97 2.66 -5.57
N SER A 178 10.71 2.31 -4.52
CA SER A 178 11.64 3.20 -3.82
C SER A 178 12.94 3.48 -4.58
N GLY A 179 13.14 2.80 -5.74
CA GLY A 179 14.41 2.82 -6.47
C GLY A 179 15.48 1.85 -5.96
N GLU A 180 15.28 1.21 -4.80
CA GLU A 180 16.17 0.16 -4.28
C GLU A 180 16.21 -1.02 -5.25
N MET A 181 17.42 -1.51 -5.58
CA MET A 181 17.59 -2.77 -6.30
C MET A 181 17.90 -3.87 -5.31
N ARG A 182 17.18 -4.98 -5.41
CA ARG A 182 17.37 -6.12 -4.51
C ARG A 182 17.09 -7.47 -5.14
N TYR A 183 17.69 -8.50 -4.55
CA TYR A 183 17.44 -9.89 -4.88
C TYR A 183 16.17 -10.41 -4.20
N ILE A 184 15.37 -11.15 -4.96
CA ILE A 184 14.24 -11.95 -4.47
C ILE A 184 14.37 -13.35 -5.03
N LEU A 185 13.96 -14.38 -4.28
CA LEU A 185 14.02 -15.76 -4.74
C LEU A 185 13.21 -15.95 -6.03
N ALA A 186 13.77 -16.64 -7.00
CA ALA A 186 13.15 -16.88 -8.30
C ALA A 186 11.83 -17.67 -8.22
N THR A 187 11.63 -18.44 -7.14
CA THR A 187 10.40 -19.18 -6.85
C THR A 187 9.27 -18.35 -6.23
N CYS A 188 9.54 -17.12 -5.81
CA CYS A 188 8.51 -16.20 -5.31
C CYS A 188 7.55 -15.82 -6.43
N LYS A 189 6.25 -15.75 -6.12
CA LYS A 189 5.22 -15.31 -7.06
C LYS A 189 5.12 -13.77 -7.11
N ALA A 190 4.73 -13.28 -8.28
CA ALA A 190 4.36 -11.89 -8.50
C ALA A 190 3.20 -11.80 -9.49
N THR A 191 2.45 -10.71 -9.45
CA THR A 191 1.37 -10.44 -10.41
C THR A 191 1.88 -9.45 -11.46
N ILE A 192 1.59 -9.73 -12.74
CA ILE A 192 2.02 -8.91 -13.87
C ILE A 192 1.23 -7.60 -13.92
N GLY A 193 1.92 -6.52 -14.27
CA GLY A 193 1.35 -5.18 -14.42
C GLY A 193 1.62 -4.26 -13.24
N GLN A 194 1.09 -3.04 -13.33
CA GLN A 194 1.12 -1.99 -12.32
C GLN A 194 -0.22 -1.94 -11.60
N VAL A 195 -0.25 -1.66 -10.31
CA VAL A 195 -1.50 -1.47 -9.54
C VAL A 195 -2.27 -0.26 -10.06
N GLY A 196 -3.58 -0.40 -10.23
CA GLY A 196 -4.47 0.65 -10.70
C GLY A 196 -4.64 1.82 -9.74
N ASN A 197 -5.61 2.73 -10.05
CA ASN A 197 -5.91 3.94 -9.29
C ASN A 197 -4.71 4.91 -9.22
N LEU A 198 -4.05 5.15 -10.36
CA LEU A 198 -2.82 5.97 -10.48
C LEU A 198 -2.99 7.38 -9.90
N GLU A 199 -4.17 7.95 -10.00
CA GLU A 199 -4.45 9.32 -9.58
C GLU A 199 -4.68 9.47 -8.06
N HIS A 200 -4.60 8.37 -7.29
CA HIS A 200 -4.80 8.42 -5.83
C HIS A 200 -3.86 9.42 -5.14
N GLU A 201 -2.62 9.54 -5.59
CA GLU A 201 -1.62 10.45 -5.04
C GLU A 201 -1.97 11.92 -5.22
N ILE A 202 -2.67 12.26 -6.30
CA ILE A 202 -3.01 13.64 -6.66
C ILE A 202 -4.21 14.15 -5.85
N ILE A 203 -4.95 13.28 -5.16
CA ILE A 203 -6.15 13.65 -4.40
C ILE A 203 -5.77 14.52 -3.20
N ARG A 204 -6.37 15.70 -3.13
CA ARG A 204 -6.21 16.65 -2.02
C ARG A 204 -7.40 16.55 -1.06
N ILE A 205 -7.12 16.19 0.18
CA ILE A 205 -8.12 15.97 1.23
C ILE A 205 -8.86 17.27 1.61
N GLY A 206 -8.15 18.40 1.62
CA GLY A 206 -8.69 19.76 1.79
C GLY A 206 -9.06 20.16 3.22
N LYS A 207 -9.43 19.23 4.12
CA LYS A 207 -9.82 19.56 5.50
C LYS A 207 -9.40 18.49 6.52
N ALA A 208 -9.07 18.94 7.73
CA ALA A 208 -8.68 18.10 8.87
C ALA A 208 -9.75 17.05 9.22
N GLY A 209 -11.05 17.41 9.16
CA GLY A 209 -12.15 16.49 9.45
C GLY A 209 -12.16 15.26 8.53
N LYS A 210 -11.79 15.40 7.24
CA LYS A 210 -11.68 14.26 6.34
C LYS A 210 -10.53 13.33 6.74
N THR A 211 -9.41 13.88 7.17
CA THR A 211 -8.28 13.10 7.74
C THR A 211 -8.72 12.35 9.01
N ARG A 212 -9.55 12.98 9.86
CA ARG A 212 -10.15 12.34 11.04
C ARG A 212 -11.02 11.13 10.66
N HIS A 213 -11.79 11.22 9.57
CA HIS A 213 -12.60 10.10 9.06
C HIS A 213 -11.74 8.90 8.61
N PHE A 214 -10.50 9.12 8.19
CA PHE A 214 -9.55 8.03 7.91
C PHE A 214 -8.97 7.36 9.16
N GLY A 215 -9.21 7.91 10.34
CA GLY A 215 -8.72 7.37 11.60
C GLY A 215 -7.38 7.97 12.04
N VAL A 216 -6.95 9.07 11.42
CA VAL A 216 -5.75 9.79 11.81
C VAL A 216 -6.12 10.85 12.83
N ARG A 217 -5.53 10.79 14.03
CA ARG A 217 -5.70 11.80 15.09
C ARG A 217 -4.77 12.99 14.86
N PRO A 218 -5.11 14.17 15.39
CA PRO A 218 -4.23 15.34 15.32
C PRO A 218 -2.86 15.06 15.94
N SER A 219 -1.83 15.65 15.34
CA SER A 219 -0.44 15.57 15.80
C SER A 219 -0.03 16.93 16.37
N VAL A 220 0.58 16.94 17.53
CA VAL A 220 1.09 18.14 18.20
C VAL A 220 2.60 18.25 17.99
N ARG A 221 3.10 19.43 17.64
CA ARG A 221 4.53 19.69 17.46
C ARG A 221 5.23 19.69 18.83
N GLY A 222 6.45 19.14 18.89
CA GLY A 222 7.23 19.11 20.13
C GLY A 222 7.49 20.50 20.75
N VAL A 223 7.66 21.53 19.91
CA VAL A 223 7.90 22.91 20.35
C VAL A 223 6.76 23.51 21.21
N VAL A 224 5.52 23.02 21.07
CA VAL A 224 4.35 23.50 21.83
C VAL A 224 4.02 22.62 23.04
N MET A 225 4.89 21.68 23.37
CA MET A 225 4.79 20.81 24.53
C MET A 225 5.61 21.39 25.71
N ASN A 226 5.44 20.81 26.90
CA ASN A 226 6.27 21.13 28.05
C ASN A 226 7.67 20.49 27.91
N PRO A 227 8.70 21.01 28.61
CA PRO A 227 10.05 20.43 28.59
C PRO A 227 10.11 18.94 29.00
N CYS A 228 9.20 18.51 29.88
CA CYS A 228 9.12 17.11 30.33
C CYS A 228 8.56 16.18 29.23
N ASP A 229 7.78 16.70 28.27
CA ASP A 229 7.11 15.89 27.24
C ASP A 229 7.92 15.76 25.95
N HIS A 230 8.75 16.76 25.67
CA HIS A 230 9.54 16.77 24.44
C HIS A 230 10.82 17.60 24.61
N PRO A 231 11.97 17.17 24.02
CA PRO A 231 13.22 17.94 24.06
C PRO A 231 13.14 19.34 23.46
N HIS A 232 12.17 19.59 22.58
CA HIS A 232 11.91 20.94 22.01
C HIS A 232 10.90 21.76 22.83
N GLY A 233 10.41 21.23 23.96
CA GLY A 233 9.38 21.87 24.77
C GLY A 233 9.93 23.01 25.61
N GLY A 234 9.01 23.88 26.05
CA GLY A 234 9.30 25.01 26.88
C GLY A 234 9.51 26.33 26.13
N GLY A 235 9.79 27.40 26.88
CA GLY A 235 9.92 28.76 26.38
C GLY A 235 8.60 29.53 26.29
N GLU A 236 8.68 30.80 26.00
CA GLU A 236 7.52 31.72 25.85
C GLU A 236 7.25 32.05 24.38
N GLY A 237 5.97 32.22 24.03
CA GLY A 237 5.53 32.63 22.70
C GLY A 237 5.90 31.65 21.60
N LYS A 238 6.52 32.14 20.54
CA LYS A 238 6.98 31.31 19.40
C LYS A 238 8.45 30.86 19.59
N SER A 239 8.68 29.97 20.53
CA SER A 239 10.02 29.45 20.79
C SER A 239 10.58 28.69 19.57
N PRO A 240 11.89 28.82 19.30
CA PRO A 240 12.58 27.99 18.31
C PRO A 240 12.76 26.56 18.80
N VAL A 241 13.32 25.68 17.94
CA VAL A 241 13.64 24.29 18.31
C VAL A 241 14.66 24.21 19.45
N GLY A 242 15.55 25.22 19.59
CA GLY A 242 16.53 25.32 20.68
C GLY A 242 17.65 24.28 20.63
N MET A 243 17.84 23.59 19.50
CA MET A 243 18.84 22.56 19.29
C MET A 243 19.47 22.68 17.90
N PRO A 244 20.68 22.13 17.66
CA PRO A 244 21.33 22.16 16.35
C PRO A 244 20.51 21.55 15.21
N GLY A 245 19.58 20.65 15.54
CA GLY A 245 18.65 20.03 14.59
C GLY A 245 17.42 19.45 15.28
N PRO A 246 16.36 19.17 14.52
CA PRO A 246 15.15 18.60 15.10
C PRO A 246 15.39 17.18 15.62
N VAL A 247 14.83 16.88 16.80
CA VAL A 247 14.90 15.57 17.43
C VAL A 247 13.51 14.97 17.67
N THR A 248 13.49 13.65 17.87
CA THR A 248 12.29 12.91 18.26
C THR A 248 12.00 13.12 19.76
N PRO A 249 10.80 12.73 20.27
CA PRO A 249 10.50 12.77 21.71
C PRO A 249 11.52 12.01 22.58
N TRP A 250 12.27 11.09 22.00
CA TRP A 250 13.32 10.30 22.69
C TRP A 250 14.73 10.85 22.45
N GLY A 251 14.89 12.08 21.95
CA GLY A 251 16.16 12.75 21.76
C GLY A 251 16.98 12.30 20.53
N LYS A 252 16.48 11.41 19.70
CA LYS A 252 17.19 11.00 18.49
C LYS A 252 16.97 12.00 17.36
N PRO A 253 17.96 12.26 16.48
CA PRO A 253 17.77 13.10 15.30
C PRO A 253 16.54 12.68 14.48
N ALA A 254 15.68 13.62 14.12
CA ALA A 254 14.42 13.35 13.42
C ALA A 254 14.57 13.26 11.91
N LEU A 255 15.55 13.96 11.33
CA LEU A 255 15.78 14.03 9.88
C LEU A 255 17.17 13.47 9.53
N GLY A 256 17.25 12.75 8.41
CA GLY A 256 18.50 12.23 7.86
C GLY A 256 19.17 11.10 8.62
N TYR A 257 18.68 10.72 9.78
CA TYR A 257 19.28 9.66 10.59
C TYR A 257 18.96 8.26 10.03
N LYS A 258 19.99 7.49 9.68
CA LYS A 258 19.85 6.13 9.14
C LYS A 258 19.54 5.14 10.27
N THR A 259 18.27 4.76 10.41
CA THR A 259 17.80 3.89 11.52
C THR A 259 17.92 2.39 11.24
N ARG A 260 18.19 1.97 10.01
CA ARG A 260 18.34 0.56 9.67
C ARG A 260 19.59 -0.01 10.31
N LYS A 261 19.47 -1.13 11.05
CA LYS A 261 20.60 -1.82 11.66
C LYS A 261 21.55 -2.38 10.60
N HIS A 262 22.86 -2.12 10.73
CA HIS A 262 23.90 -2.59 9.80
C HIS A 262 23.96 -4.12 9.70
N LYS A 263 23.79 -4.83 10.83
CA LYS A 263 23.86 -6.30 10.93
C LYS A 263 22.55 -7.02 10.55
N LYS A 264 21.59 -6.35 9.86
CA LYS A 264 20.35 -6.98 9.47
C LYS A 264 20.59 -8.00 8.35
N ALA A 265 20.18 -9.27 8.54
CA ALA A 265 20.40 -10.37 7.58
C ALA A 265 19.93 -10.03 6.15
N SER A 266 18.81 -9.29 6.01
CA SER A 266 18.28 -8.86 4.70
C SER A 266 19.16 -7.84 3.96
N ASN A 267 20.26 -7.33 4.56
CA ASN A 267 21.20 -6.45 3.86
C ASN A 267 21.92 -7.17 2.71
N LYS A 268 22.15 -8.49 2.85
CA LYS A 268 22.77 -9.32 1.81
C LYS A 268 21.96 -9.38 0.51
N LEU A 269 20.65 -9.09 0.60
CA LEU A 269 19.74 -9.10 -0.54
C LEU A 269 19.58 -7.73 -1.21
N ILE A 270 20.22 -6.69 -0.71
CA ILE A 270 20.14 -5.34 -1.26
C ILE A 270 21.40 -5.07 -2.08
N ILE A 271 21.24 -4.75 -3.37
CA ILE A 271 22.32 -4.44 -4.29
C ILE A 271 22.67 -2.95 -4.21
N THR A 272 21.67 -2.10 -4.45
CA THR A 272 21.83 -0.65 -4.39
C THR A 272 20.69 -0.01 -3.63
N ARG A 273 20.99 1.09 -2.94
CA ARG A 273 20.01 1.97 -2.30
C ARG A 273 20.12 3.36 -2.89
N ILE A 274 19.00 4.02 -3.00
CA ILE A 274 19.00 5.48 -3.13
C ILE A 274 19.26 6.03 -1.73
N ASN A 275 20.27 6.87 -1.61
CA ASN A 275 20.68 7.52 -0.36
C ASN A 275 19.61 8.46 0.19
#